data_3400f653f3568cbb0d387a786ec5c705
#
_entry.id   3400f653f3568cbb0d387a786ec5c705
#
_cell.length_a   1.000
_cell.length_b   1.000
_cell.length_c   1.000
_cell.angle_alpha   90.00
_cell.angle_beta   90.00
_cell.angle_gamma   90.00
#
_symmetry.space_group_name_H-M   'P 1'
#
loop_
_entity.id
_entity.type
_entity.pdbx_description
1 polymer ?
#
loop_
_entity_poly.entity_id
_entity_poly.type
_entity_poly.pdbx_seq_one_letter_code
_entity_poly.pdbx_strand_id
1 'polypeptide(L)'
;MKSIHGIREVKEMNGPGYFKGKEVVDVIQYSDMHSVRFNTPYAFYVICKDGSKYEVSSDEAKKQADFLSRKEEKNSSMKINVLGTEYDVEMLEERDETMGTVNCDGYTDFSSKEIKVLKAEEKPGNQKDIFKYQNTVLRHEIIHAFLYECGIDHGMQFHNEECVDFFAIQFDKLAKIFEDANCKG
;
A
#
# COMPACT_ATOMS: atom_id res chain seq x y z
N MET A 1 -24.21 -49.63 -19.89
CA MET A 1 -24.07 -48.95 -18.59
C MET A 1 -22.70 -48.33 -18.55
N LYS A 2 -22.58 -47.02 -18.80
CA LYS A 2 -21.32 -46.28 -18.65
C LYS A 2 -21.47 -45.35 -17.46
N SER A 3 -20.62 -45.56 -16.46
CA SER A 3 -20.49 -44.80 -15.25
C SER A 3 -20.10 -43.37 -15.57
N ILE A 4 -20.89 -42.41 -15.11
CA ILE A 4 -20.57 -40.96 -15.13
C ILE A 4 -19.67 -40.74 -13.93
N HIS A 5 -18.39 -40.52 -14.19
CA HIS A 5 -17.42 -40.16 -13.18
C HIS A 5 -17.59 -38.67 -12.82
N GLY A 6 -17.89 -38.46 -11.55
CA GLY A 6 -17.50 -37.39 -10.69
C GLY A 6 -17.29 -36.01 -11.31
N ILE A 7 -18.33 -35.19 -11.27
CA ILE A 7 -18.19 -33.74 -11.21
C ILE A 7 -17.52 -33.47 -9.87
N ARG A 8 -16.22 -33.18 -9.89
CA ARG A 8 -15.59 -32.51 -8.75
C ARG A 8 -16.29 -31.16 -8.61
N GLU A 9 -17.04 -31.01 -7.54
CA GLU A 9 -17.43 -29.68 -7.08
C GLU A 9 -16.13 -28.88 -6.89
N VAL A 10 -15.84 -28.02 -7.84
CA VAL A 10 -14.86 -26.95 -7.64
C VAL A 10 -15.49 -26.10 -6.56
N LYS A 11 -14.99 -26.19 -5.33
CA LYS A 11 -15.30 -25.24 -4.27
C LYS A 11 -14.96 -23.88 -4.84
N GLU A 12 -16.00 -23.17 -5.30
CA GLU A 12 -15.84 -21.82 -5.83
C GLU A 12 -15.18 -20.98 -4.73
N MET A 13 -13.96 -20.52 -4.98
CA MET A 13 -13.24 -19.68 -4.04
C MET A 13 -13.97 -18.35 -3.96
N ASN A 14 -14.72 -18.16 -2.88
CA ASN A 14 -15.28 -16.87 -2.50
C ASN A 14 -14.41 -16.31 -1.38
N GLY A 15 -13.83 -15.15 -1.61
CA GLY A 15 -12.99 -14.47 -0.63
C GLY A 15 -12.85 -12.99 -0.98
N PRO A 16 -12.16 -12.18 -0.17
CA PRO A 16 -11.89 -10.80 -0.53
C PRO A 16 -11.20 -10.71 -1.89
N GLY A 17 -11.78 -9.96 -2.82
CA GLY A 17 -11.29 -9.81 -4.19
C GLY A 17 -11.68 -10.93 -5.17
N TYR A 18 -12.38 -11.97 -4.71
CA TYR A 18 -12.83 -13.07 -5.58
C TYR A 18 -14.29 -13.43 -5.32
N PHE A 19 -15.04 -13.62 -6.38
CA PHE A 19 -16.41 -14.12 -6.34
C PHE A 19 -16.60 -15.22 -7.41
N LYS A 20 -17.09 -16.38 -7.00
CA LYS A 20 -17.20 -17.57 -7.87
C LYS A 20 -15.91 -17.90 -8.63
N GLY A 21 -14.78 -17.83 -7.95
CA GLY A 21 -13.45 -18.10 -8.54
C GLY A 21 -12.93 -17.03 -9.51
N LYS A 22 -13.61 -15.89 -9.66
CA LYS A 22 -13.24 -14.79 -10.56
C LYS A 22 -12.80 -13.58 -9.78
N GLU A 23 -11.77 -12.88 -10.28
CA GLU A 23 -11.28 -11.64 -9.70
C GLU A 23 -12.33 -10.54 -9.82
N VAL A 24 -12.70 -9.93 -8.68
CA VAL A 24 -13.65 -8.80 -8.60
C VAL A 24 -12.87 -7.51 -8.86
N VAL A 25 -13.38 -6.68 -9.76
CA VAL A 25 -12.76 -5.40 -10.14
C VAL A 25 -13.63 -4.19 -9.76
N ASP A 26 -14.92 -4.39 -9.49
CA ASP A 26 -15.82 -3.31 -9.11
C ASP A 26 -17.03 -3.83 -8.33
N VAL A 27 -17.65 -2.94 -7.54
CA VAL A 27 -18.90 -3.19 -6.82
C VAL A 27 -19.83 -2.04 -7.07
N ILE A 28 -21.00 -2.32 -7.67
CA ILE A 28 -21.99 -1.31 -7.97
C ILE A 28 -23.28 -1.51 -7.18
N GLN A 29 -23.81 -0.41 -6.68
CA GLN A 29 -25.17 -0.35 -6.12
C GLN A 29 -26.12 0.18 -7.17
N TYR A 30 -27.19 -0.57 -7.44
CA TYR A 30 -28.23 -0.13 -8.35
C TYR A 30 -29.40 0.44 -7.54
N SER A 31 -29.67 1.72 -7.71
CA SER A 31 -30.88 2.36 -7.25
C SER A 31 -31.76 2.65 -8.47
N ASP A 32 -32.76 1.84 -8.72
CA ASP A 32 -33.76 2.18 -9.72
C ASP A 32 -34.61 3.34 -9.18
N MET A 33 -34.67 4.46 -9.92
CA MET A 33 -35.50 5.63 -9.53
C MET A 33 -36.99 5.27 -9.39
N HIS A 34 -37.44 4.13 -9.91
CA HIS A 34 -38.79 3.60 -9.70
C HIS A 34 -38.96 2.86 -8.37
N SER A 35 -37.87 2.39 -7.74
CA SER A 35 -37.94 1.61 -6.49
C SER A 35 -38.15 2.46 -5.24
N VAL A 36 -37.93 3.76 -5.30
CA VAL A 36 -38.18 4.69 -4.17
C VAL A 36 -39.66 4.73 -3.78
N ARG A 37 -40.59 4.37 -4.68
CA ARG A 37 -42.01 4.31 -4.40
C ARG A 37 -42.48 2.99 -3.75
N PHE A 38 -41.69 1.93 -3.78
CA PHE A 38 -42.11 0.60 -3.39
C PHE A 38 -41.27 -0.07 -2.29
N ASN A 39 -40.38 0.65 -1.65
CA ASN A 39 -39.52 0.11 -0.57
C ASN A 39 -38.77 -1.18 -0.99
N THR A 40 -38.40 -1.29 -2.28
CA THR A 40 -37.62 -2.42 -2.78
C THR A 40 -36.19 -2.28 -2.36
N PRO A 41 -35.51 -3.35 -1.88
CA PRO A 41 -34.13 -3.29 -1.45
C PRO A 41 -33.24 -2.94 -2.63
N TYR A 42 -32.20 -2.12 -2.37
CA TYR A 42 -31.15 -1.84 -3.34
C TYR A 42 -30.49 -3.15 -3.79
N ALA A 43 -30.32 -3.32 -5.10
CA ALA A 43 -29.57 -4.43 -5.64
C ALA A 43 -28.08 -4.08 -5.68
N PHE A 44 -27.24 -4.98 -5.21
CA PHE A 44 -25.79 -4.86 -5.27
C PHE A 44 -25.21 -5.87 -6.25
N TYR A 45 -24.22 -5.45 -7.00
CA TYR A 45 -23.57 -6.31 -7.98
C TYR A 45 -22.07 -6.23 -7.85
N VAL A 46 -21.39 -7.37 -7.99
CA VAL A 46 -19.96 -7.43 -8.22
C VAL A 46 -19.68 -7.57 -9.71
N ILE A 47 -18.70 -6.83 -10.20
CA ILE A 47 -18.19 -6.92 -11.57
C ILE A 47 -16.85 -7.64 -11.51
N CYS A 48 -16.70 -8.69 -12.32
CA CYS A 48 -15.45 -9.43 -12.43
C CYS A 48 -14.62 -8.96 -13.62
N LYS A 49 -13.32 -9.22 -13.55
CA LYS A 49 -12.34 -8.85 -14.58
C LYS A 49 -12.67 -9.36 -15.98
N ASP A 50 -13.35 -10.50 -16.07
CA ASP A 50 -13.83 -11.08 -17.33
C ASP A 50 -15.13 -10.45 -17.87
N GLY A 51 -15.63 -9.38 -17.21
CA GLY A 51 -16.86 -8.67 -17.55
C GLY A 51 -18.14 -9.32 -17.00
N SER A 52 -18.06 -10.44 -16.29
CA SER A 52 -19.25 -11.06 -15.68
C SER A 52 -19.74 -10.22 -14.51
N LYS A 53 -21.07 -10.16 -14.36
CA LYS A 53 -21.78 -9.40 -13.34
C LYS A 53 -22.65 -10.35 -12.52
N TYR A 54 -22.56 -10.25 -11.18
CA TYR A 54 -23.34 -11.09 -10.27
C TYR A 54 -24.04 -10.22 -9.23
N GLU A 55 -25.33 -10.51 -9.02
CA GLU A 55 -26.06 -9.93 -7.91
C GLU A 55 -25.61 -10.58 -6.59
N VAL A 56 -25.39 -9.76 -5.57
CA VAL A 56 -24.87 -10.19 -4.27
C VAL A 56 -25.65 -9.54 -3.13
N SER A 57 -25.51 -10.08 -1.92
CA SER A 57 -26.05 -9.46 -0.73
C SER A 57 -25.33 -8.15 -0.39
N SER A 58 -25.96 -7.27 0.39
CA SER A 58 -25.35 -6.04 0.89
C SER A 58 -24.05 -6.31 1.66
N ASP A 59 -23.99 -7.39 2.45
CA ASP A 59 -22.82 -7.75 3.24
C ASP A 59 -21.65 -8.21 2.35
N GLU A 60 -21.95 -9.00 1.29
CA GLU A 60 -20.92 -9.41 0.33
C GLU A 60 -20.45 -8.21 -0.50
N ALA A 61 -21.34 -7.33 -0.94
CA ALA A 61 -21.00 -6.10 -1.65
C ALA A 61 -20.07 -5.22 -0.82
N LYS A 62 -20.39 -5.01 0.46
CA LYS A 62 -19.56 -4.24 1.39
C LYS A 62 -18.17 -4.86 1.55
N LYS A 63 -18.09 -6.18 1.75
CA LYS A 63 -16.83 -6.91 1.90
C LYS A 63 -15.93 -6.77 0.66
N GLN A 64 -16.50 -6.86 -0.54
CA GLN A 64 -15.76 -6.70 -1.79
C GLN A 64 -15.36 -5.24 -2.02
N ALA A 65 -16.22 -4.27 -1.73
CA ALA A 65 -15.91 -2.85 -1.81
C ALA A 65 -14.80 -2.44 -0.83
N ASP A 66 -14.86 -2.89 0.42
CA ASP A 66 -13.80 -2.64 1.42
C ASP A 66 -12.46 -3.24 0.98
N PHE A 67 -12.47 -4.40 0.31
CA PHE A 67 -11.25 -5.00 -0.23
C PHE A 67 -10.69 -4.19 -1.40
N LEU A 68 -11.54 -3.77 -2.36
CA LEU A 68 -11.12 -2.97 -3.51
C LEU A 68 -10.57 -1.61 -3.06
N SER A 69 -11.23 -0.93 -2.13
CA SER A 69 -10.74 0.34 -1.57
C SER A 69 -9.36 0.20 -0.93
N ARG A 70 -9.14 -0.88 -0.15
CA ARG A 70 -7.81 -1.16 0.42
C ARG A 70 -6.77 -1.50 -0.64
N LYS A 71 -7.18 -2.13 -1.75
CA LYS A 71 -6.28 -2.43 -2.88
C LYS A 71 -5.92 -1.15 -3.64
N GLU A 72 -6.85 -0.22 -3.80
CA GLU A 72 -6.60 1.10 -4.40
C GLU A 72 -5.70 1.96 -3.50
N GLU A 73 -5.95 1.99 -2.19
CA GLU A 73 -5.08 2.65 -1.21
C GLU A 73 -3.66 2.06 -1.19
N LYS A 74 -3.54 0.73 -1.39
CA LYS A 74 -2.24 0.04 -1.49
C LYS A 74 -1.47 0.35 -2.79
N ASN A 75 -2.18 0.67 -3.87
CA ASN A 75 -1.60 1.01 -5.17
C ASN A 75 -1.46 2.54 -5.37
N SER A 76 -1.94 3.36 -4.44
CA SER A 76 -1.74 4.80 -4.54
C SER A 76 -0.31 5.13 -4.12
N SER A 77 0.51 5.56 -5.07
CA SER A 77 1.75 6.22 -4.75
C SER A 77 1.42 7.45 -3.90
N MET A 78 2.02 7.52 -2.71
CA MET A 78 1.90 8.70 -1.86
C MET A 78 2.84 9.78 -2.41
N LYS A 79 2.34 10.99 -2.60
CA LYS A 79 3.18 12.13 -3.00
C LYS A 79 3.56 12.95 -1.78
N ILE A 80 4.85 13.27 -1.69
CA ILE A 80 5.36 14.16 -0.66
C ILE A 80 6.10 15.33 -1.29
N ASN A 81 5.98 16.50 -0.68
CA ASN A 81 6.73 17.68 -1.11
C ASN A 81 7.98 17.84 -0.23
N VAL A 82 9.15 17.72 -0.86
CA VAL A 82 10.45 17.89 -0.21
C VAL A 82 11.05 19.22 -0.70
N LEU A 83 10.95 20.26 0.11
CA LEU A 83 11.49 21.60 -0.17
C LEU A 83 11.05 22.18 -1.53
N GLY A 84 9.84 21.91 -1.97
CA GLY A 84 9.29 22.39 -3.24
C GLY A 84 9.36 21.38 -4.38
N THR A 85 10.07 20.27 -4.22
CA THR A 85 10.14 19.18 -5.17
C THR A 85 9.18 18.06 -4.76
N GLU A 86 8.33 17.61 -5.68
CA GLU A 86 7.41 16.49 -5.45
C GLU A 86 8.13 15.16 -5.68
N TYR A 87 8.03 14.25 -4.71
CA TYR A 87 8.50 12.88 -4.78
C TYR A 87 7.33 11.91 -4.73
N ASP A 88 7.37 10.90 -5.60
CA ASP A 88 6.46 9.76 -5.56
C ASP A 88 7.01 8.70 -4.59
N VAL A 89 6.21 8.33 -3.58
CA VAL A 89 6.58 7.30 -2.60
C VAL A 89 5.78 6.04 -2.85
N GLU A 90 6.46 4.94 -3.12
CA GLU A 90 5.84 3.64 -3.40
C GLU A 90 6.26 2.59 -2.37
N MET A 91 5.27 1.85 -1.86
CA MET A 91 5.49 0.72 -0.97
C MET A 91 5.40 -0.58 -1.77
N LEU A 92 6.53 -1.25 -1.99
CA LEU A 92 6.64 -2.46 -2.79
C LEU A 92 6.34 -3.71 -1.97
N GLU A 93 5.59 -4.66 -2.52
CA GLU A 93 5.35 -5.99 -1.91
C GLU A 93 6.56 -6.91 -2.07
N GLU A 94 7.34 -6.73 -3.14
CA GLU A 94 8.54 -7.50 -3.45
C GLU A 94 9.67 -6.56 -3.86
N ARG A 95 10.92 -7.00 -3.67
CA ARG A 95 12.10 -6.23 -4.09
C ARG A 95 12.11 -6.09 -5.60
N ASP A 96 12.31 -4.88 -6.09
CA ASP A 96 12.60 -4.64 -7.50
C ASP A 96 14.06 -4.96 -7.83
N GLU A 97 14.44 -4.79 -9.09
CA GLU A 97 15.80 -5.10 -9.58
C GLU A 97 16.86 -4.25 -8.86
N THR A 98 16.57 -2.97 -8.59
CA THR A 98 17.50 -2.06 -7.89
C THR A 98 17.73 -2.52 -6.46
N MET A 99 16.67 -2.75 -5.69
CA MET A 99 16.77 -3.26 -4.32
C MET A 99 17.48 -4.62 -4.25
N GLY A 100 17.22 -5.49 -5.23
CA GLY A 100 17.88 -6.78 -5.34
C GLY A 100 19.40 -6.66 -5.58
N THR A 101 19.81 -5.70 -6.39
CA THR A 101 21.21 -5.48 -6.74
C THR A 101 22.02 -4.89 -5.59
N VAL A 102 21.48 -3.88 -4.89
CA VAL A 102 22.17 -3.20 -3.79
C VAL A 102 21.87 -3.79 -2.42
N ASN A 103 20.96 -4.77 -2.35
CA ASN A 103 20.49 -5.44 -1.13
C ASN A 103 20.00 -4.48 -0.04
N CYS A 104 19.13 -3.55 -0.43
CA CYS A 104 18.50 -2.59 0.48
C CYS A 104 16.99 -2.83 0.60
N ASP A 105 16.36 -2.28 1.63
CA ASP A 105 14.91 -2.33 1.87
C ASP A 105 14.20 -1.02 1.48
N GLY A 106 14.94 -0.04 1.01
CA GLY A 106 14.47 1.21 0.43
C GLY A 106 15.53 1.85 -0.42
N TYR A 107 15.12 2.75 -1.30
CA TYR A 107 16.03 3.64 -2.02
C TYR A 107 15.32 4.91 -2.49
N THR A 108 16.12 5.96 -2.68
CA THR A 108 15.68 7.22 -3.27
C THR A 108 16.35 7.42 -4.62
N ASP A 109 15.57 7.51 -5.68
CA ASP A 109 16.07 7.93 -7.00
C ASP A 109 15.90 9.45 -7.16
N PHE A 110 17.00 10.17 -7.09
CA PHE A 110 17.00 11.62 -7.21
C PHE A 110 16.72 12.11 -8.63
N SER A 111 16.89 11.28 -9.63
CA SER A 111 16.69 11.65 -11.04
C SER A 111 15.21 11.58 -11.44
N SER A 112 14.51 10.56 -11.00
CA SER A 112 13.08 10.38 -11.25
C SER A 112 12.19 10.95 -10.14
N LYS A 113 12.80 11.37 -8.99
CA LYS A 113 12.07 11.84 -7.81
C LYS A 113 11.15 10.77 -7.23
N GLU A 114 11.68 9.56 -7.12
CA GLU A 114 10.99 8.41 -6.56
C GLU A 114 11.64 7.94 -5.25
N ILE A 115 10.81 7.57 -4.31
CA ILE A 115 11.21 6.87 -3.08
C ILE A 115 10.49 5.53 -3.08
N LYS A 116 11.24 4.44 -3.01
CA LYS A 116 10.67 3.10 -2.93
C LYS A 116 11.08 2.41 -1.65
N VAL A 117 10.13 1.79 -0.97
CA VAL A 117 10.34 1.09 0.29
C VAL A 117 9.68 -0.28 0.22
N LEU A 118 10.42 -1.32 0.59
CA LEU A 118 9.89 -2.67 0.70
C LEU A 118 8.96 -2.77 1.90
N LYS A 119 7.76 -3.33 1.72
CA LYS A 119 6.89 -3.67 2.83
C LYS A 119 7.55 -4.75 3.69
N ALA A 120 7.69 -4.45 4.96
CA ALA A 120 8.24 -5.40 5.90
C ALA A 120 7.21 -6.50 6.22
N GLU A 121 7.65 -7.75 6.25
CA GLU A 121 6.82 -8.90 6.61
C GLU A 121 7.29 -9.52 7.94
N GLU A 122 6.33 -10.05 8.70
CA GLU A 122 6.65 -10.85 9.89
C GLU A 122 7.28 -12.18 9.47
N LYS A 123 8.60 -12.27 9.62
CA LYS A 123 9.35 -13.51 9.39
C LYS A 123 10.22 -13.84 10.60
N PRO A 124 10.46 -15.12 10.90
CA PRO A 124 11.42 -15.51 11.94
C PRO A 124 12.79 -14.87 11.66
N GLY A 125 13.32 -14.16 12.65
CA GLY A 125 14.60 -13.45 12.52
C GLY A 125 14.49 -11.96 12.20
N ASN A 126 13.33 -11.49 11.77
CA ASN A 126 13.06 -10.05 11.56
C ASN A 126 12.78 -9.33 12.90
N GLN A 127 12.79 -8.00 12.84
CA GLN A 127 12.39 -7.19 13.99
C GLN A 127 10.91 -7.47 14.33
N LYS A 128 10.60 -7.57 15.62
CA LYS A 128 9.22 -7.84 16.07
C LYS A 128 8.26 -6.69 15.80
N ASP A 129 8.75 -5.45 15.82
CA ASP A 129 7.98 -4.26 15.50
C ASP A 129 8.25 -3.85 14.06
N ILE A 130 7.58 -4.53 13.15
CA ILE A 130 7.69 -4.36 11.72
C ILE A 130 7.26 -2.98 11.27
N PHE A 131 6.20 -2.45 11.88
CA PHE A 131 5.69 -1.13 11.54
C PHE A 131 6.72 -0.04 11.86
N LYS A 132 7.36 -0.16 13.01
CA LYS A 132 8.44 0.75 13.40
C LYS A 132 9.64 0.64 12.45
N TYR A 133 10.01 -0.56 12.08
CA TYR A 133 11.10 -0.80 11.13
C TYR A 133 10.80 -0.14 9.77
N GLN A 134 9.65 -0.44 9.18
CA GLN A 134 9.23 0.11 7.89
C GLN A 134 9.19 1.65 7.89
N ASN A 135 8.66 2.24 8.96
CA ASN A 135 8.67 3.71 9.12
C ASN A 135 10.08 4.27 9.26
N THR A 136 11.02 3.52 9.84
CA THR A 136 12.42 3.93 9.91
C THR A 136 13.07 3.92 8.54
N VAL A 137 12.85 2.89 7.73
CA VAL A 137 13.32 2.84 6.34
C VAL A 137 12.73 4.00 5.53
N LEU A 138 11.43 4.24 5.62
CA LEU A 138 10.82 5.37 4.90
C LEU A 138 11.42 6.73 5.33
N ARG A 139 11.64 6.95 6.62
CA ARG A 139 12.31 8.18 7.10
C ARG A 139 13.73 8.31 6.57
N HIS A 140 14.47 7.21 6.51
CA HIS A 140 15.82 7.16 5.95
C HIS A 140 15.82 7.68 4.50
N GLU A 141 14.93 7.18 3.66
CA GLU A 141 14.84 7.59 2.27
C GLU A 141 14.37 9.05 2.12
N ILE A 142 13.43 9.50 2.94
CA ILE A 142 13.00 10.91 2.95
C ILE A 142 14.16 11.83 3.34
N ILE A 143 15.03 11.43 4.27
CA ILE A 143 16.19 12.22 4.67
C ILE A 143 17.20 12.31 3.54
N HIS A 144 17.44 11.23 2.77
CA HIS A 144 18.23 11.29 1.56
C HIS A 144 17.68 12.32 0.57
N ALA A 145 16.36 12.27 0.28
CA ALA A 145 15.71 13.25 -0.59
C ALA A 145 15.86 14.68 -0.06
N PHE A 146 15.65 14.89 1.24
CA PHE A 146 15.76 16.21 1.89
C PHE A 146 17.18 16.79 1.76
N LEU A 147 18.21 16.00 2.06
CA LEU A 147 19.60 16.44 1.96
C LEU A 147 19.99 16.77 0.50
N TYR A 148 19.51 15.97 -0.44
CA TYR A 148 19.74 16.22 -1.87
C TYR A 148 19.09 17.55 -2.31
N GLU A 149 17.83 17.80 -1.94
CA GLU A 149 17.14 19.05 -2.26
C GLU A 149 17.72 20.27 -1.53
N CYS A 150 18.48 20.07 -0.45
CA CYS A 150 19.30 21.09 0.18
C CYS A 150 20.61 21.39 -0.61
N GLY A 151 20.90 20.67 -1.70
CA GLY A 151 22.12 20.79 -2.46
C GLY A 151 23.32 20.04 -1.85
N ILE A 152 23.04 19.08 -0.96
CA ILE A 152 24.04 18.22 -0.33
C ILE A 152 24.02 16.88 -1.04
N ASP A 153 24.89 16.68 -2.03
CA ASP A 153 24.94 15.47 -2.83
C ASP A 153 25.32 14.24 -1.99
N HIS A 154 24.82 13.07 -2.41
CA HIS A 154 25.15 11.80 -1.77
C HIS A 154 26.66 11.56 -1.80
N GLY A 155 27.24 11.14 -0.67
CA GLY A 155 28.67 10.94 -0.50
C GLY A 155 29.44 12.17 0.02
N MET A 156 28.78 13.34 0.13
CA MET A 156 29.36 14.46 0.89
C MET A 156 29.41 14.12 2.39
N GLN A 157 30.29 14.79 3.11
CA GLN A 157 30.58 14.52 4.53
C GLN A 157 29.31 14.48 5.41
N PHE A 158 28.31 15.29 5.11
CA PHE A 158 27.05 15.36 5.85
C PHE A 158 25.92 14.48 5.25
N HIS A 159 26.06 14.03 4.02
CA HIS A 159 25.11 13.15 3.34
C HIS A 159 25.72 11.75 3.20
N ASN A 160 25.84 11.06 4.31
CA ASN A 160 26.31 9.67 4.39
C ASN A 160 25.31 8.83 5.21
N GLU A 161 25.40 7.52 5.05
CA GLU A 161 24.48 6.56 5.68
C GLU A 161 24.41 6.70 7.20
N GLU A 162 25.55 6.94 7.88
CA GLU A 162 25.60 7.07 9.34
C GLU A 162 24.78 8.28 9.83
N CYS A 163 24.87 9.40 9.13
CA CYS A 163 24.14 10.61 9.44
C CYS A 163 22.64 10.42 9.16
N VAL A 164 22.30 9.84 8.03
CA VAL A 164 20.92 9.56 7.64
C VAL A 164 20.26 8.59 8.61
N ASP A 165 20.94 7.49 8.94
CA ASP A 165 20.49 6.51 9.94
C ASP A 165 20.28 7.13 11.32
N PHE A 166 21.21 7.99 11.75
CA PHE A 166 21.07 8.68 13.04
C PHE A 166 19.75 9.46 13.11
N PHE A 167 19.45 10.28 12.11
CA PHE A 167 18.21 11.05 12.09
C PHE A 167 16.98 10.15 11.93
N ALA A 168 17.01 9.15 11.06
CA ALA A 168 15.89 8.24 10.84
C ALA A 168 15.49 7.47 12.11
N ILE A 169 16.49 6.99 12.87
CA ILE A 169 16.29 6.21 14.10
C ILE A 169 15.92 7.11 15.30
N GLN A 170 16.53 8.29 15.41
CA GLN A 170 16.34 9.17 16.56
C GLN A 170 15.19 10.18 16.40
N PHE A 171 14.56 10.23 15.24
CA PHE A 171 13.53 11.21 14.91
C PHE A 171 12.45 11.34 16.00
N ASP A 172 11.85 10.22 16.41
CA ASP A 172 10.75 10.21 17.39
C ASP A 172 11.19 10.81 18.73
N LYS A 173 12.45 10.56 19.14
CA LYS A 173 13.00 11.10 20.38
C LYS A 173 13.28 12.60 20.29
N LEU A 174 13.86 13.04 19.15
CA LEU A 174 14.10 14.46 18.91
C LEU A 174 12.80 15.23 18.81
N ALA A 175 11.81 14.74 18.08
CA ALA A 175 10.50 15.34 18.00
C ALA A 175 9.84 15.50 19.37
N LYS A 176 9.94 14.47 20.23
CA LYS A 176 9.43 14.51 21.60
C LYS A 176 10.13 15.55 22.46
N ILE A 177 11.45 15.66 22.37
CA ILE A 177 12.22 16.66 23.13
C ILE A 177 11.82 18.08 22.69
N PHE A 178 11.67 18.32 21.39
CA PHE A 178 11.26 19.64 20.88
C PHE A 178 9.81 19.98 21.28
N GLU A 179 8.94 18.99 21.32
CA GLU A 179 7.58 19.15 21.83
C GLU A 179 7.56 19.51 23.32
N ASP A 180 8.28 18.76 24.15
CA ASP A 180 8.39 18.97 25.61
C ASP A 180 9.01 20.34 25.94
N ALA A 181 9.96 20.81 25.10
CA ALA A 181 10.57 22.13 25.23
C ALA A 181 9.72 23.26 24.63
N ASN A 182 8.56 22.95 24.03
CA ASN A 182 7.69 23.87 23.33
C ASN A 182 8.43 24.74 22.27
N CYS A 183 9.39 24.12 21.57
CA CYS A 183 10.17 24.75 20.49
C CYS A 183 9.92 24.11 19.12
N LYS A 184 8.79 23.43 18.97
CA LYS A 184 8.30 22.90 17.70
C LYS A 184 7.80 24.09 16.88
N GLY A 185 8.39 24.31 15.71
CA GLY A 185 8.05 25.41 14.82
C GLY A 185 6.64 25.33 14.24
#